data_5aef120de3ce31162c68b5bdefa09b8c
#
_entry.id   5aef120de3ce31162c68b5bdefa09b8c
#
_cell.length_a   1.000
_cell.length_b   1.000
_cell.length_c   1.000
_cell.angle_alpha   90.00
_cell.angle_beta   90.00
_cell.angle_gamma   90.00
#
_symmetry.space_group_name_H-M   'P 1'
#
loop_
_entity.id
_entity.type
_entity.pdbx_description
1 polymer ?
#
loop_
_entity_poly.entity_id
_entity_poly.type
_entity_poly.pdbx_seq_one_letter_code
_entity_poly.pdbx_strand_id
1 'polypeptide(L)'
;DEAGIKSCCYKIIGNNAYGWLRAESGVHRLVRISPFDSSSRRHTSFSSVWVYPVVDDNFNIAINPSDLRIDTYRSSGPGGQHANKTDSAVRITHLPTGIVVTSSEKSQHQNRANCMSALKSRLYELEMRKRNESIQESHNQKGEAGWGNQIRSYVLHPYQMVKDLRSGEESSDTQKILDGDLDSFMSSVLSLNSFR
;
A
#
# COMPACT_ATOMS: atom_id res chain seq x y z
N ASP A 1 4.95 22.51 9.94
CA ASP A 1 4.19 23.75 9.73
C ASP A 1 4.18 24.56 11.02
N GLU A 2 4.03 25.86 10.92
CA GLU A 2 4.08 26.81 12.06
C GLU A 2 2.99 26.53 13.11
N ALA A 3 1.91 25.88 12.69
CA ALA A 3 0.78 25.57 13.56
C ALA A 3 0.16 24.21 13.22
N GLY A 4 0.51 23.22 14.01
CA GLY A 4 -0.05 21.88 13.92
C GLY A 4 0.78 20.93 13.04
N ILE A 5 0.17 19.79 12.71
CA ILE A 5 0.80 18.69 11.97
C ILE A 5 0.31 18.72 10.52
N LYS A 6 1.24 18.73 9.56
CA LYS A 6 0.91 18.63 8.14
C LYS A 6 0.53 17.21 7.74
N SER A 7 1.26 16.23 8.24
CA SER A 7 1.02 14.81 8.02
C SER A 7 1.59 13.98 9.14
N CYS A 8 0.95 12.84 9.42
CA CYS A 8 1.44 11.85 10.37
C CYS A 8 1.07 10.45 9.87
N CYS A 9 1.86 9.45 10.25
CA CYS A 9 1.61 8.06 9.94
C CYS A 9 1.74 7.23 11.21
N TYR A 10 0.76 6.36 11.46
CA TYR A 10 0.72 5.47 12.62
C TYR A 10 0.62 4.03 12.18
N LYS A 11 1.41 3.13 12.81
CA LYS A 11 1.23 1.69 12.71
C LYS A 11 0.33 1.24 13.86
N ILE A 12 -0.85 0.72 13.52
CA ILE A 12 -1.83 0.22 14.49
C ILE A 12 -1.84 -1.31 14.42
N ILE A 13 -1.70 -1.94 15.58
CA ILE A 13 -1.68 -3.40 15.73
C ILE A 13 -2.87 -3.83 16.57
N GLY A 14 -3.69 -4.72 16.04
CA GLY A 14 -4.87 -5.23 16.74
C GLY A 14 -5.67 -6.20 15.88
N ASN A 15 -6.55 -6.95 16.52
CA ASN A 15 -7.45 -7.88 15.83
C ASN A 15 -8.41 -7.09 14.93
N ASN A 16 -8.44 -7.45 13.64
CA ASN A 16 -9.29 -6.80 12.63
C ASN A 16 -9.09 -5.27 12.50
N ALA A 17 -7.95 -4.72 12.94
CA ALA A 17 -7.69 -3.28 12.94
C ALA A 17 -7.90 -2.64 11.57
N TYR A 18 -7.41 -3.26 10.50
CA TYR A 18 -7.64 -2.77 9.14
C TYR A 18 -9.13 -2.77 8.75
N GLY A 19 -9.88 -3.84 9.10
CA GLY A 19 -11.30 -3.96 8.80
C GLY A 19 -12.13 -2.83 9.41
N TRP A 20 -11.83 -2.45 10.63
CA TRP A 20 -12.47 -1.33 11.34
C TRP A 20 -12.04 0.02 10.78
N LEU A 21 -10.75 0.27 10.74
CA LEU A 21 -10.19 1.57 10.39
C LEU A 21 -10.40 1.96 8.93
N ARG A 22 -10.59 1.01 8.01
CA ARG A 22 -10.90 1.32 6.61
C ARG A 22 -12.17 2.18 6.47
N ALA A 23 -13.09 2.12 7.44
CA ALA A 23 -14.28 2.96 7.48
C ALA A 23 -13.94 4.46 7.66
N GLU A 24 -12.78 4.79 8.22
CA GLU A 24 -12.30 6.15 8.40
C GLU A 24 -11.52 6.71 7.19
N SER A 25 -11.27 5.87 6.17
CA SER A 25 -10.52 6.28 4.98
C SER A 25 -11.35 7.23 4.11
N GLY A 26 -10.86 8.44 3.91
CA GLY A 26 -11.51 9.48 3.10
C GLY A 26 -11.18 10.89 3.58
N VAL A 27 -11.98 11.87 3.16
CA VAL A 27 -11.81 13.27 3.49
C VAL A 27 -12.70 13.68 4.65
N HIS A 28 -12.11 14.25 5.69
CA HIS A 28 -12.77 14.78 6.87
C HIS A 28 -12.76 16.31 6.82
N ARG A 29 -13.90 16.92 7.07
CA ARG A 29 -14.08 18.38 7.09
C ARG A 29 -14.21 18.88 8.52
N LEU A 30 -13.42 19.86 8.91
CA LEU A 30 -13.52 20.55 10.18
C LEU A 30 -13.94 21.99 9.99
N VAL A 31 -15.00 22.41 10.68
CA VAL A 31 -15.51 23.79 10.73
C VAL A 31 -15.41 24.31 12.15
N ARG A 32 -14.56 25.30 12.39
CA ARG A 32 -14.35 25.89 13.72
C ARG A 32 -13.96 27.35 13.62
N ILE A 33 -14.01 28.07 14.74
CA ILE A 33 -13.32 29.35 14.87
C ILE A 33 -11.81 29.03 14.83
N SER A 34 -11.08 29.69 13.95
CA SER A 34 -9.64 29.45 13.82
C SER A 34 -8.89 29.99 15.02
N PRO A 35 -8.09 29.18 15.72
CA PRO A 35 -7.23 29.67 16.80
C PRO A 35 -6.04 30.48 16.29
N PHE A 36 -5.82 30.54 14.98
CA PHE A 36 -4.70 31.23 14.32
C PHE A 36 -5.13 32.55 13.67
N ASP A 37 -6.43 32.81 13.60
CA ASP A 37 -6.97 34.05 13.04
C ASP A 37 -7.23 35.08 14.16
N SER A 38 -6.53 36.21 14.13
CA SER A 38 -6.68 37.29 15.06
C SER A 38 -8.10 37.90 15.10
N SER A 39 -8.85 37.73 14.02
CA SER A 39 -10.25 38.18 13.89
C SER A 39 -11.27 37.12 14.35
N SER A 40 -10.84 36.01 14.89
CA SER A 40 -11.71 34.92 15.38
C SER A 40 -12.78 34.47 14.37
N ARG A 41 -12.45 34.46 13.08
CA ARG A 41 -13.37 34.05 12.02
C ARG A 41 -13.51 32.54 11.97
N ARG A 42 -14.64 32.11 11.47
CA ARG A 42 -14.93 30.69 11.20
C ARG A 42 -14.20 30.24 9.94
N HIS A 43 -13.40 29.20 10.06
CA HIS A 43 -12.66 28.57 8.95
C HIS A 43 -13.07 27.13 8.75
N THR A 44 -12.89 26.66 7.53
CA THR A 44 -13.07 25.25 7.16
C THR A 44 -11.71 24.68 6.78
N SER A 45 -11.38 23.52 7.35
CA SER A 45 -10.18 22.76 7.05
C SER A 45 -10.53 21.36 6.61
N PHE A 46 -9.70 20.76 5.79
CA PHE A 46 -9.86 19.39 5.34
C PHE A 46 -8.64 18.54 5.72
N SER A 47 -8.90 17.31 6.13
CA SER A 47 -7.88 16.31 6.40
C SER A 47 -8.21 15.04 5.62
N SER A 48 -7.22 14.48 4.94
CA SER A 48 -7.37 13.20 4.25
C SER A 48 -6.79 12.09 5.10
N VAL A 49 -7.59 11.08 5.41
CA VAL A 49 -7.18 9.87 6.13
C VAL A 49 -7.00 8.75 5.13
N TRP A 50 -5.92 8.01 5.27
CA TRP A 50 -5.66 6.85 4.46
C TRP A 50 -5.28 5.65 5.32
N VAL A 51 -6.02 4.57 5.14
CA VAL A 51 -5.82 3.32 5.86
C VAL A 51 -5.44 2.22 4.88
N TYR A 52 -4.32 1.56 5.12
CA TYR A 52 -3.83 0.45 4.31
C TYR A 52 -3.30 -0.67 5.19
N PRO A 53 -3.45 -1.93 4.78
CA PRO A 53 -2.93 -3.03 5.55
C PRO A 53 -1.39 -3.05 5.48
N VAL A 54 -0.76 -3.29 6.62
CA VAL A 54 0.66 -3.65 6.65
C VAL A 54 0.74 -5.15 6.38
N VAL A 55 1.34 -5.51 5.27
CA VAL A 55 1.61 -6.92 4.93
C VAL A 55 3.06 -7.19 5.25
N ASP A 56 3.34 -8.26 5.98
CA ASP A 56 4.69 -8.66 6.32
C ASP A 56 5.50 -8.94 5.05
N ASP A 57 6.74 -8.43 5.00
CA ASP A 57 7.64 -8.54 3.82
C ASP A 57 8.22 -9.96 3.61
N ASN A 58 7.73 -10.95 4.35
CA ASN A 58 8.13 -12.34 4.20
C ASN A 58 7.47 -12.99 2.98
N PHE A 59 7.79 -12.48 1.78
CA PHE A 59 7.44 -13.17 0.55
C PHE A 59 8.36 -14.37 0.34
N ASN A 60 7.90 -15.53 0.77
CA ASN A 60 8.54 -16.77 0.36
C ASN A 60 8.05 -17.07 -1.08
N ILE A 61 8.82 -16.62 -2.08
CA ILE A 61 8.51 -16.91 -3.48
C ILE A 61 8.75 -18.41 -3.70
N ALA A 62 7.68 -19.18 -3.71
CA ALA A 62 7.70 -20.57 -4.10
C ALA A 62 7.83 -20.63 -5.62
N ILE A 63 8.99 -21.05 -6.12
CA ILE A 63 9.20 -21.31 -7.56
C ILE A 63 8.86 -22.77 -7.82
N ASN A 64 7.85 -23.00 -8.64
CA ASN A 64 7.51 -24.35 -9.06
C ASN A 64 8.51 -24.81 -10.15
N PRO A 65 9.19 -25.95 -10.00
CA PRO A 65 10.11 -26.46 -11.02
C PRO A 65 9.48 -26.67 -12.40
N SER A 66 8.17 -26.95 -12.48
CA SER A 66 7.45 -27.11 -13.75
C SER A 66 7.35 -25.81 -14.57
N ASP A 67 7.47 -24.65 -13.89
CA ASP A 67 7.39 -23.34 -14.52
C ASP A 67 8.75 -22.85 -15.02
N LEU A 68 9.79 -23.67 -14.86
CA LEU A 68 11.16 -23.35 -15.25
C LEU A 68 11.57 -24.12 -16.49
N ARG A 69 12.04 -23.42 -17.49
CA ARG A 69 12.80 -23.97 -18.60
C ARG A 69 14.29 -23.72 -18.36
N ILE A 70 15.07 -24.79 -18.29
CA ILE A 70 16.51 -24.74 -18.03
C ILE A 70 17.22 -25.22 -19.29
N ASP A 71 17.98 -24.33 -19.91
CA ASP A 71 18.79 -24.61 -21.09
C ASP A 71 20.27 -24.47 -20.73
N THR A 72 21.10 -25.42 -21.16
CA THR A 72 22.56 -25.36 -21.09
C THR A 72 23.12 -25.00 -22.45
N TYR A 73 24.15 -24.19 -22.50
CA TYR A 73 24.77 -23.75 -23.74
C TYR A 73 26.25 -23.39 -23.56
N ARG A 74 26.96 -23.24 -24.66
CA ARG A 74 28.37 -22.79 -24.67
C ARG A 74 28.39 -21.28 -24.55
N SER A 75 29.17 -20.76 -23.60
CA SER A 75 29.37 -19.32 -23.50
C SER A 75 30.23 -18.84 -24.66
N SER A 76 29.77 -17.84 -25.41
CA SER A 76 30.56 -17.13 -26.39
C SER A 76 31.26 -15.92 -25.75
N GLY A 77 32.58 -15.99 -25.56
CA GLY A 77 33.35 -14.91 -24.98
C GLY A 77 34.86 -15.15 -25.03
N PRO A 78 35.70 -14.16 -24.76
CA PRO A 78 37.14 -14.33 -24.65
C PRO A 78 37.45 -15.20 -23.43
N GLY A 79 37.53 -16.50 -23.62
CA GLY A 79 37.87 -17.52 -22.64
C GLY A 79 38.72 -18.61 -23.24
N GLY A 80 39.60 -19.22 -22.42
CA GLY A 80 40.47 -20.29 -22.86
C GLY A 80 39.73 -21.54 -23.37
N GLN A 81 40.45 -22.60 -23.74
CA GLN A 81 39.92 -23.82 -24.34
C GLN A 81 38.72 -24.48 -23.58
N HIS A 82 38.63 -24.26 -22.27
CA HIS A 82 37.55 -24.78 -21.45
C HIS A 82 36.18 -24.14 -21.75
N ALA A 83 36.14 -22.80 -21.90
CA ALA A 83 34.92 -22.06 -22.21
C ALA A 83 34.32 -22.40 -23.58
N ASN A 84 35.17 -22.74 -24.53
CA ASN A 84 34.78 -23.02 -25.91
C ASN A 84 34.42 -24.52 -26.18
N LYS A 85 34.68 -25.42 -25.24
CA LYS A 85 34.47 -26.87 -25.42
C LYS A 85 33.36 -27.44 -24.53
N THR A 86 32.96 -26.74 -23.44
CA THR A 86 31.99 -27.30 -22.47
C THR A 86 30.72 -26.45 -22.43
N ASP A 87 29.56 -27.12 -22.38
CA ASP A 87 28.24 -26.49 -22.22
C ASP A 87 28.00 -26.15 -20.74
N SER A 88 28.85 -25.28 -20.18
CA SER A 88 28.83 -24.88 -18.77
C SER A 88 27.86 -23.73 -18.46
N ALA A 89 27.53 -22.92 -19.44
CA ALA A 89 26.59 -21.81 -19.26
C ALA A 89 25.15 -22.30 -19.10
N VAL A 90 24.41 -21.68 -18.20
CA VAL A 90 23.02 -22.02 -17.89
C VAL A 90 22.13 -20.81 -18.14
N ARG A 91 20.99 -21.07 -18.76
CA ARG A 91 19.88 -20.14 -18.93
C ARG A 91 18.66 -20.71 -18.25
N ILE A 92 18.05 -19.95 -17.36
CA ILE A 92 16.76 -20.30 -16.77
C ILE A 92 15.73 -19.29 -17.24
N THR A 93 14.63 -19.81 -17.81
CA THR A 93 13.48 -19.01 -18.21
C THR A 93 12.31 -19.38 -17.31
N HIS A 94 11.72 -18.41 -16.64
CA HIS A 94 10.48 -18.60 -15.90
C HIS A 94 9.30 -18.36 -16.84
N LEU A 95 8.61 -19.45 -17.21
CA LEU A 95 7.57 -19.44 -18.25
C LEU A 95 6.42 -18.47 -18.00
N PRO A 96 5.85 -18.38 -16.76
CA PRO A 96 4.70 -17.51 -16.51
C PRO A 96 5.02 -16.01 -16.63
N THR A 97 6.24 -15.59 -16.26
CA THR A 97 6.64 -14.17 -16.26
C THR A 97 7.52 -13.79 -17.45
N GLY A 98 8.05 -14.76 -18.18
CA GLY A 98 9.00 -14.53 -19.27
C GLY A 98 10.39 -14.05 -18.81
N ILE A 99 10.67 -14.05 -17.51
CA ILE A 99 11.97 -13.62 -16.99
C ILE A 99 13.04 -14.63 -17.37
N VAL A 100 14.12 -14.15 -17.97
CA VAL A 100 15.28 -14.94 -18.38
C VAL A 100 16.49 -14.51 -17.57
N VAL A 101 17.20 -15.49 -17.01
CA VAL A 101 18.46 -15.31 -16.28
C VAL A 101 19.51 -16.22 -16.85
N THR A 102 20.72 -15.71 -17.01
CA THR A 102 21.87 -16.47 -17.56
C THR A 102 23.08 -16.34 -16.63
N SER A 103 23.86 -17.42 -16.54
CA SER A 103 25.14 -17.42 -15.84
C SER A 103 26.15 -18.27 -16.64
N SER A 104 27.39 -17.82 -16.76
CA SER A 104 28.40 -18.41 -17.63
C SER A 104 29.76 -18.62 -16.95
N GLU A 105 29.77 -19.00 -15.69
CA GLU A 105 30.97 -19.36 -14.93
C GLU A 105 31.52 -20.73 -15.35
N LYS A 106 32.68 -21.14 -14.79
CA LYS A 106 33.32 -22.41 -15.12
C LYS A 106 32.54 -23.67 -14.75
N SER A 107 31.73 -23.59 -13.69
CA SER A 107 30.96 -24.71 -13.16
C SER A 107 29.47 -24.61 -13.54
N GLN A 108 28.94 -25.57 -14.27
CA GLN A 108 27.54 -25.66 -14.63
C GLN A 108 26.63 -25.70 -13.38
N HIS A 109 27.04 -26.43 -12.34
CA HIS A 109 26.29 -26.54 -11.12
C HIS A 109 26.19 -25.22 -10.36
N GLN A 110 27.32 -24.48 -10.31
CA GLN A 110 27.36 -23.13 -9.75
C GLN A 110 26.50 -22.14 -10.55
N ASN A 111 26.53 -22.23 -11.88
CA ASN A 111 25.73 -21.40 -12.77
C ASN A 111 24.24 -21.62 -12.54
N ARG A 112 23.81 -22.88 -12.33
CA ARG A 112 22.41 -23.17 -12.01
C ARG A 112 21.99 -22.58 -10.67
N ALA A 113 22.82 -22.66 -9.64
CA ALA A 113 22.55 -22.05 -8.33
C ALA A 113 22.49 -20.51 -8.43
N ASN A 114 23.44 -19.90 -9.14
CA ASN A 114 23.47 -18.45 -9.35
C ASN A 114 22.23 -17.97 -10.14
N CYS A 115 21.85 -18.67 -11.21
CA CYS A 115 20.64 -18.34 -11.96
C CYS A 115 19.38 -18.47 -11.10
N MET A 116 19.29 -19.48 -10.25
CA MET A 116 18.13 -19.65 -9.37
C MET A 116 18.03 -18.53 -8.33
N SER A 117 19.15 -18.15 -7.74
CA SER A 117 19.20 -17.02 -6.80
C SER A 117 18.82 -15.69 -7.48
N ALA A 118 19.40 -15.42 -8.67
CA ALA A 118 19.08 -14.23 -9.43
C ALA A 118 17.64 -14.19 -9.93
N LEU A 119 17.05 -15.35 -10.28
CA LEU A 119 15.64 -15.47 -10.64
C LEU A 119 14.73 -15.13 -9.45
N LYS A 120 15.04 -15.65 -8.26
CA LYS A 120 14.31 -15.31 -7.03
C LYS A 120 14.30 -13.80 -6.78
N SER A 121 15.46 -13.16 -6.90
CA SER A 121 15.58 -11.70 -6.72
C SER A 121 14.73 -10.93 -7.72
N ARG A 122 14.75 -11.31 -9.01
CA ARG A 122 13.95 -10.63 -10.05
C ARG A 122 12.45 -10.86 -9.88
N LEU A 123 12.03 -12.06 -9.46
CA LEU A 123 10.62 -12.33 -9.15
C LEU A 123 10.16 -11.51 -7.93
N TYR A 124 11.01 -11.38 -6.92
CA TYR A 124 10.75 -10.53 -5.77
C TYR A 124 10.55 -9.06 -6.17
N GLU A 125 11.46 -8.52 -6.98
CA GLU A 125 11.34 -7.14 -7.50
C GLU A 125 10.04 -6.94 -8.29
N LEU A 126 9.68 -7.90 -9.14
CA LEU A 126 8.46 -7.84 -9.94
C LEU A 126 7.20 -7.83 -9.05
N GLU A 127 7.17 -8.66 -8.03
CA GLU A 127 6.04 -8.72 -7.10
C GLU A 127 5.93 -7.45 -6.24
N MET A 128 7.07 -6.93 -5.76
CA MET A 128 7.13 -5.64 -5.05
C MET A 128 6.66 -4.48 -5.93
N ARG A 129 7.05 -4.49 -7.21
CA ARG A 129 6.61 -3.48 -8.17
C ARG A 129 5.09 -3.53 -8.40
N LYS A 130 4.51 -4.69 -8.64
CA LYS A 130 3.06 -4.87 -8.79
C LYS A 130 2.31 -4.37 -7.56
N ARG A 131 2.83 -4.70 -6.37
CA ARG A 131 2.24 -4.25 -5.12
C ARG A 131 2.29 -2.73 -4.98
N ASN A 132 3.43 -2.11 -5.28
CA ASN A 132 3.56 -0.67 -5.25
C ASN A 132 2.65 0.03 -6.26
N GLU A 133 2.49 -0.53 -7.46
CA GLU A 133 1.56 -0.04 -8.48
C GLU A 133 0.11 -0.11 -7.98
N SER A 134 -0.30 -1.23 -7.36
CA SER A 134 -1.63 -1.38 -6.75
C SER A 134 -1.88 -0.38 -5.60
N ILE A 135 -0.86 -0.13 -4.77
CA ILE A 135 -0.92 0.89 -3.71
C ILE A 135 -1.04 2.29 -4.33
N GLN A 136 -0.28 2.57 -5.38
CA GLN A 136 -0.30 3.86 -6.09
C GLN A 136 -1.64 4.11 -6.78
N GLU A 137 -2.22 3.09 -7.42
CA GLU A 137 -3.55 3.16 -8.02
C GLU A 137 -4.63 3.45 -6.97
N SER A 138 -4.57 2.76 -5.84
CA SER A 138 -5.43 3.03 -4.69
C SER A 138 -5.23 4.45 -4.13
N HIS A 139 -4.03 4.99 -4.26
CA HIS A 139 -3.70 6.37 -3.89
C HIS A 139 -4.29 7.39 -4.88
N ASN A 140 -4.22 7.10 -6.17
CA ASN A 140 -4.70 7.99 -7.25
C ASN A 140 -6.24 8.01 -7.35
N GLN A 141 -6.92 6.96 -6.88
CA GLN A 141 -8.39 6.91 -6.80
C GLN A 141 -8.96 7.78 -5.68
N LYS A 142 -8.11 8.39 -4.85
CA LYS A 142 -8.58 9.32 -3.82
C LYS A 142 -9.05 10.61 -4.47
N GLY A 143 -10.27 10.98 -4.13
CA GLY A 143 -10.75 12.33 -4.41
C GLY A 143 -9.84 13.37 -3.74
N GLU A 144 -9.62 14.49 -4.42
CA GLU A 144 -8.93 15.62 -3.83
C GLU A 144 -9.59 16.03 -2.49
N ALA A 145 -8.77 16.46 -1.53
CA ALA A 145 -9.24 16.94 -0.23
C ALA A 145 -10.02 18.26 -0.43
N GLY A 146 -11.30 18.15 -0.76
CA GLY A 146 -12.14 19.27 -1.11
C GLY A 146 -13.62 19.07 -0.78
N TRP A 147 -14.43 20.06 -1.11
CA TRP A 147 -15.83 20.16 -0.73
C TRP A 147 -16.73 19.02 -1.24
N GLY A 148 -16.40 18.36 -2.33
CA GLY A 148 -17.21 17.30 -2.93
C GLY A 148 -16.97 15.89 -2.39
N ASN A 149 -15.83 15.63 -1.74
CA ASN A 149 -15.36 14.29 -1.43
C ASN A 149 -15.34 13.96 0.08
N GLN A 150 -15.99 14.78 0.88
CA GLN A 150 -15.99 14.60 2.33
C GLN A 150 -16.85 13.41 2.76
N ILE A 151 -16.32 12.56 3.64
CA ILE A 151 -17.05 11.44 4.25
C ILE A 151 -17.68 11.82 5.58
N ARG A 152 -16.99 12.70 6.36
CA ARG A 152 -17.49 13.14 7.66
C ARG A 152 -17.22 14.63 7.87
N SER A 153 -18.19 15.31 8.49
CA SER A 153 -18.12 16.73 8.81
C SER A 153 -18.18 16.93 10.31
N TYR A 154 -17.20 17.67 10.84
CA TYR A 154 -17.09 18.09 12.24
C TYR A 154 -17.35 19.60 12.31
N VAL A 155 -18.49 19.99 12.89
CA VAL A 155 -18.87 21.39 13.07
C VAL A 155 -18.76 21.71 14.55
N LEU A 156 -17.87 22.65 14.91
CA LEU A 156 -17.68 23.09 16.29
C LEU A 156 -18.27 24.49 16.54
N HIS A 157 -18.64 25.20 15.49
CA HIS A 157 -19.26 26.53 15.57
C HIS A 157 -20.09 26.82 14.31
N PRO A 158 -21.31 27.41 14.43
CA PRO A 158 -21.97 27.97 15.62
C PRO A 158 -22.67 26.94 16.51
N TYR A 159 -22.84 25.74 16.06
CA TYR A 159 -23.37 24.59 16.79
C TYR A 159 -22.36 23.46 16.78
N GLN A 160 -22.54 22.50 17.69
CA GLN A 160 -21.66 21.33 17.78
C GLN A 160 -22.36 20.13 17.17
N MET A 161 -21.75 19.54 16.12
CA MET A 161 -22.28 18.34 15.45
C MET A 161 -21.17 17.65 14.64
N VAL A 162 -21.11 16.34 14.77
CA VAL A 162 -20.37 15.47 13.85
C VAL A 162 -21.38 14.66 13.06
N LYS A 163 -21.21 14.61 11.73
CA LYS A 163 -22.11 13.85 10.84
C LYS A 163 -21.30 13.09 9.80
N ASP A 164 -21.54 11.79 9.70
CA ASP A 164 -21.04 10.98 8.59
C ASP A 164 -22.04 11.06 7.41
N LEU A 165 -21.55 11.48 6.27
CA LEU A 165 -22.39 11.71 5.08
C LEU A 165 -22.77 10.41 4.37
N ARG A 166 -22.09 9.30 4.66
CA ARG A 166 -22.34 7.98 4.05
C ARG A 166 -23.45 7.24 4.77
N SER A 167 -23.39 7.20 6.11
CA SER A 167 -24.38 6.49 6.94
C SER A 167 -25.50 7.38 7.44
N GLY A 168 -25.32 8.70 7.44
CA GLY A 168 -26.24 9.65 8.05
C GLY A 168 -26.15 9.71 9.58
N GLU A 169 -25.26 8.92 10.20
CA GLU A 169 -25.02 8.92 11.65
C GLU A 169 -24.55 10.30 12.11
N GLU A 170 -25.12 10.82 13.20
CA GLU A 170 -24.77 12.13 13.74
C GLU A 170 -24.71 12.13 15.27
N SER A 171 -23.83 12.97 15.79
CA SER A 171 -23.67 13.18 17.25
C SER A 171 -23.39 14.63 17.55
N SER A 172 -23.98 15.14 18.65
CA SER A 172 -23.73 16.49 19.18
C SER A 172 -22.51 16.53 20.12
N ASP A 173 -22.02 15.38 20.60
CA ASP A 173 -20.86 15.31 21.49
C ASP A 173 -19.56 15.28 20.67
N THR A 174 -19.23 16.45 20.14
CA THR A 174 -18.06 16.61 19.23
C THR A 174 -16.73 16.34 19.93
N GLN A 175 -16.62 16.67 21.21
CA GLN A 175 -15.39 16.47 21.96
C GLN A 175 -15.10 14.98 22.15
N LYS A 176 -16.11 14.21 22.55
CA LYS A 176 -16.00 12.76 22.74
C LYS A 176 -15.57 12.05 21.44
N ILE A 177 -16.14 12.47 20.30
CA ILE A 177 -15.76 11.94 18.99
C ILE A 177 -14.30 12.29 18.64
N LEU A 178 -13.87 13.53 18.91
CA LEU A 178 -12.49 13.94 18.68
C LEU A 178 -11.49 13.22 19.60
N ASP A 179 -11.94 12.83 20.79
CA ASP A 179 -11.14 12.07 21.75
C ASP A 179 -11.10 10.55 21.41
N GLY A 180 -11.81 10.11 20.35
CA GLY A 180 -11.68 8.78 19.80
C GLY A 180 -12.90 7.85 19.93
N ASP A 181 -14.03 8.32 20.42
CA ASP A 181 -15.28 7.52 20.46
C ASP A 181 -15.93 7.46 19.06
N LEU A 182 -15.38 6.61 18.20
CA LEU A 182 -15.76 6.47 16.79
C LEU A 182 -16.58 5.20 16.49
N ASP A 183 -16.82 4.36 17.47
CA ASP A 183 -17.38 3.02 17.29
C ASP A 183 -18.75 3.04 16.59
N SER A 184 -19.65 3.97 16.96
CA SER A 184 -20.97 4.12 16.33
C SER A 184 -20.85 4.46 14.84
N PHE A 185 -19.98 5.40 14.49
CA PHE A 185 -19.75 5.82 13.11
C PHE A 185 -19.14 4.69 12.26
N MET A 186 -18.12 4.02 12.78
CA MET A 186 -17.48 2.90 12.07
C MET A 186 -18.47 1.75 11.88
N SER A 187 -19.23 1.38 12.91
CA SER A 187 -20.23 0.31 12.86
C SER A 187 -21.31 0.60 11.83
N SER A 188 -21.86 1.83 11.81
CA SER A 188 -22.88 2.26 10.87
C SER A 188 -22.40 2.15 9.43
N VAL A 189 -21.16 2.61 9.13
CA VAL A 189 -20.59 2.54 7.79
C VAL A 189 -20.30 1.10 7.36
N LEU A 190 -19.77 0.26 8.27
CA LEU A 190 -19.50 -1.15 7.98
C LEU A 190 -20.79 -1.93 7.71
N SER A 191 -21.87 -1.63 8.41
CA SER A 191 -23.19 -2.24 8.19
C SER A 191 -23.74 -1.95 6.79
N LEU A 192 -23.57 -0.73 6.27
CA LEU A 192 -23.97 -0.36 4.92
C LEU A 192 -23.23 -1.18 3.84
N ASN A 193 -21.96 -1.49 4.06
CA ASN A 193 -21.13 -2.24 3.10
C ASN A 193 -21.35 -3.76 3.18
N SER A 194 -22.03 -4.27 4.20
CA SER A 194 -22.32 -5.70 4.35
C SER A 194 -23.48 -6.17 3.47
N PHE A 195 -24.23 -5.24 2.86
CA PHE A 195 -25.39 -5.53 1.99
C PHE A 195 -25.14 -5.27 0.50
N ARG A 196 -23.87 -5.12 0.07
CA ARG A 196 -23.50 -4.97 -1.35
C ARG A 196 -22.61 -6.11 -1.83
#